data_7452106aaad3b7eaae65b76a2eab640a
#
_entry.id   7452106aaad3b7eaae65b76a2eab640a
#
_cell.length_a   1.000
_cell.length_b   1.000
_cell.length_c   1.000
_cell.angle_alpha   90.00
_cell.angle_beta   90.00
_cell.angle_gamma   90.00
#
_symmetry.space_group_name_H-M   'P 1'
#
loop_
_entity.id
_entity.type
_entity.pdbx_description
1 polymer ?
#
loop_
_entity_poly.entity_id
_entity_poly.type
_entity_poly.pdbx_seq_one_letter_code
_entity_poly.pdbx_strand_id
1 'polypeptide(L)'
;MTITTLETQTAGDQVLTIEELTRLFSVLSHDLKSPIFSIDGFSDLLLSDYTDKLDEEGQDFLRRIRSSAQQMKKVLDEMSHLVKLLARPNVPRPTPLREIVEEVILKCNYQIEEGGVKIDIPDDLPTVNVDPEKMREAIGALFHNALFFNDRPKGERTIAIECNVDPDGYRLCVRDNGIGIDPRYTNQIFDLGLKLDKSRGGGPGYGLYLAKRILESHGGSISVDSVLDQGSTVCLTIPR
;
A
#
# COMPACT_ATOMS: atom_id res chain seq x y z
N MET A 1 -47.09 -40.48 23.32
CA MET A 1 -45.93 -40.64 22.43
C MET A 1 -45.46 -39.22 22.05
N THR A 2 -44.54 -38.68 22.83
CA THR A 2 -44.08 -37.28 22.71
C THR A 2 -42.74 -37.33 21.97
N ILE A 3 -42.70 -36.75 20.79
CA ILE A 3 -41.49 -36.66 19.98
C ILE A 3 -40.73 -35.44 20.46
N THR A 4 -39.62 -35.67 21.15
CA THR A 4 -38.66 -34.64 21.55
C THR A 4 -37.85 -34.22 20.34
N THR A 5 -38.08 -33.01 19.84
CA THR A 5 -37.29 -32.39 18.80
C THR A 5 -35.92 -31.98 19.40
N LEU A 6 -34.87 -32.63 18.97
CA LEU A 6 -33.49 -32.25 19.26
C LEU A 6 -33.20 -30.99 18.43
N GLU A 7 -33.20 -29.82 19.05
CA GLU A 7 -32.62 -28.62 18.51
C GLU A 7 -31.10 -28.77 18.48
N THR A 8 -30.54 -28.98 17.30
CA THR A 8 -29.11 -28.81 17.04
C THR A 8 -28.79 -27.33 17.16
N GLN A 9 -28.26 -26.90 18.30
CA GLN A 9 -27.54 -25.62 18.40
C GLN A 9 -26.36 -25.70 17.45
N THR A 10 -26.49 -25.04 16.29
CA THR A 10 -25.37 -24.64 15.45
C THR A 10 -24.52 -23.66 16.25
N ALA A 11 -23.26 -24.02 16.50
CA ALA A 11 -22.27 -23.17 17.08
C ALA A 11 -22.24 -21.87 16.22
N GLY A 12 -22.67 -20.75 16.81
CA GLY A 12 -22.68 -19.47 16.14
C GLY A 12 -21.27 -19.12 15.71
N ASP A 13 -21.09 -18.82 14.43
CA ASP A 13 -19.89 -18.21 13.90
C ASP A 13 -19.65 -16.90 14.68
N GLN A 14 -18.74 -16.93 15.65
CA GLN A 14 -18.26 -15.72 16.32
C GLN A 14 -17.41 -14.96 15.31
N VAL A 15 -18.04 -14.04 14.59
CA VAL A 15 -17.32 -13.10 13.73
C VAL A 15 -16.52 -12.17 14.65
N LEU A 16 -15.19 -12.27 14.58
CA LEU A 16 -14.30 -11.38 15.32
C LEU A 16 -14.57 -9.93 14.93
N THR A 17 -14.68 -9.06 15.90
CA THR A 17 -14.80 -7.63 15.68
C THR A 17 -13.50 -7.06 15.09
N ILE A 18 -13.57 -5.89 14.45
CA ILE A 18 -12.39 -5.19 13.93
C ILE A 18 -11.40 -4.90 15.07
N GLU A 19 -11.89 -4.60 16.26
CA GLU A 19 -11.05 -4.34 17.44
C GLU A 19 -10.32 -5.60 17.90
N GLU A 20 -11.00 -6.74 17.96
CA GLU A 20 -10.40 -8.03 18.31
C GLU A 20 -9.35 -8.47 17.28
N LEU A 21 -9.66 -8.33 15.98
CA LEU A 21 -8.69 -8.59 14.90
C LEU A 21 -7.46 -7.68 15.00
N THR A 22 -7.67 -6.39 15.28
CA THR A 22 -6.57 -5.41 15.45
C THR A 22 -5.69 -5.79 16.63
N ARG A 23 -6.30 -6.17 17.75
CA ARG A 23 -5.57 -6.61 18.95
C ARG A 23 -4.79 -7.89 18.70
N LEU A 24 -5.45 -8.88 18.09
CA LEU A 24 -4.81 -10.16 17.74
C LEU A 24 -3.60 -9.92 16.83
N PHE A 25 -3.78 -9.11 15.78
CA PHE A 25 -2.70 -8.79 14.86
C PHE A 25 -1.54 -8.04 15.55
N SER A 26 -1.85 -7.13 16.48
CA SER A 26 -0.83 -6.39 17.25
C SER A 26 0.02 -7.33 18.11
N VAL A 27 -0.61 -8.31 18.78
CA VAL A 27 0.10 -9.31 19.58
C VAL A 27 0.97 -10.20 18.68
N LEU A 28 0.40 -10.76 17.64
CA LEU A 28 1.13 -11.62 16.69
C LEU A 28 2.32 -10.89 16.05
N SER A 29 2.12 -9.63 15.64
CA SER A 29 3.20 -8.82 15.05
C SER A 29 4.32 -8.58 16.04
N HIS A 30 4.00 -8.29 17.30
CA HIS A 30 5.00 -8.11 18.35
C HIS A 30 5.82 -9.40 18.56
N ASP A 31 5.15 -10.52 18.69
CA ASP A 31 5.79 -11.80 18.98
C ASP A 31 6.64 -12.31 17.80
N LEU A 32 6.24 -11.99 16.57
CA LEU A 32 7.02 -12.32 15.37
C LEU A 32 8.21 -11.39 15.16
N LYS A 33 8.15 -10.11 15.61
CA LYS A 33 9.28 -9.18 15.49
C LYS A 33 10.50 -9.61 16.29
N SER A 34 10.31 -10.20 17.48
CA SER A 34 11.40 -10.61 18.35
C SER A 34 12.34 -11.66 17.70
N PRO A 35 11.83 -12.82 17.19
CA PRO A 35 12.68 -13.79 16.51
C PRO A 35 13.27 -13.25 15.21
N ILE A 36 12.54 -12.43 14.44
CA ILE A 36 13.07 -11.80 13.22
C ILE A 36 14.24 -10.89 13.53
N PHE A 37 14.13 -10.09 14.60
CA PHE A 37 15.23 -9.21 15.04
C PHE A 37 16.46 -10.02 15.45
N SER A 38 16.27 -11.16 16.12
CA SER A 38 17.37 -12.05 16.50
C SER A 38 18.06 -12.66 15.26
N ILE A 39 17.27 -13.08 14.25
CA ILE A 39 17.82 -13.63 12.99
C ILE A 39 18.63 -12.56 12.24
N ASP A 40 18.09 -11.33 12.12
CA ASP A 40 18.79 -10.21 11.47
C ASP A 40 20.11 -9.89 12.21
N GLY A 41 20.04 -9.76 13.55
CA GLY A 41 21.19 -9.41 14.39
C GLY A 41 22.29 -10.48 14.37
N PHE A 42 21.95 -11.77 14.50
CA PHE A 42 22.96 -12.82 14.44
C PHE A 42 23.55 -12.99 13.03
N SER A 43 22.74 -12.79 11.99
CA SER A 43 23.25 -12.79 10.61
C SER A 43 24.22 -11.64 10.37
N ASP A 44 23.92 -10.46 10.90
CA ASP A 44 24.81 -9.29 10.84
C ASP A 44 26.12 -9.51 11.59
N LEU A 45 26.04 -10.04 12.83
CA LEU A 45 27.21 -10.36 13.64
C LEU A 45 28.13 -11.36 12.95
N LEU A 46 27.56 -12.41 12.35
CA LEU A 46 28.35 -13.41 11.62
C LEU A 46 29.02 -12.84 10.38
N LEU A 47 28.35 -11.92 9.68
CA LEU A 47 28.89 -11.24 8.51
C LEU A 47 29.94 -10.19 8.87
N SER A 48 29.87 -9.53 10.06
CA SER A 48 30.82 -8.53 10.49
C SER A 48 32.04 -9.13 11.15
N ASP A 49 31.85 -10.01 12.15
CA ASP A 49 32.92 -10.43 13.05
C ASP A 49 33.52 -11.79 12.72
N TYR A 50 32.83 -12.57 11.86
CA TYR A 50 33.25 -13.94 11.50
C TYR A 50 33.41 -14.15 9.99
N THR A 51 33.42 -13.08 9.18
CA THR A 51 33.56 -13.14 7.72
C THR A 51 34.77 -14.00 7.29
N ASP A 52 35.92 -13.84 7.96
CA ASP A 52 37.16 -14.57 7.63
C ASP A 52 37.07 -16.07 7.93
N LYS A 53 36.07 -16.52 8.68
CA LYS A 53 35.84 -17.94 9.02
C LYS A 53 34.81 -18.59 8.10
N LEU A 54 34.20 -17.84 7.21
CA LEU A 54 33.17 -18.27 6.27
C LEU A 54 33.75 -18.26 4.85
N ASP A 55 33.46 -19.29 4.09
CA ASP A 55 33.68 -19.26 2.65
C ASP A 55 32.65 -18.34 1.95
N GLU A 56 32.86 -18.08 0.66
CA GLU A 56 31.99 -17.21 -0.13
C GLU A 56 30.52 -17.69 -0.13
N GLU A 57 30.31 -19.01 -0.16
CA GLU A 57 28.97 -19.60 -0.15
C GLU A 57 28.27 -19.39 1.18
N GLY A 58 28.98 -19.58 2.30
CA GLY A 58 28.47 -19.30 3.65
C GLY A 58 28.10 -17.83 3.85
N GLN A 59 28.93 -16.91 3.35
CA GLN A 59 28.62 -15.48 3.36
C GLN A 59 27.38 -15.15 2.52
N ASP A 60 27.20 -15.77 1.34
CA ASP A 60 26.02 -15.57 0.50
C ASP A 60 24.75 -16.08 1.19
N PHE A 61 24.79 -17.23 1.83
CA PHE A 61 23.65 -17.74 2.63
C PHE A 61 23.28 -16.79 3.75
N LEU A 62 24.23 -16.25 4.50
CA LEU A 62 23.94 -15.29 5.56
C LEU A 62 23.35 -13.98 5.03
N ARG A 63 23.83 -13.46 3.89
CA ARG A 63 23.23 -12.27 3.27
C ARG A 63 21.78 -12.53 2.86
N ARG A 64 21.47 -13.71 2.32
CA ARG A 64 20.10 -14.11 1.94
C ARG A 64 19.18 -14.27 3.18
N ILE A 65 19.68 -14.88 4.25
CA ILE A 65 18.95 -15.02 5.52
C ILE A 65 18.63 -13.63 6.08
N ARG A 66 19.63 -12.74 6.15
CA ARG A 66 19.47 -11.37 6.62
C ARG A 66 18.45 -10.58 5.78
N SER A 67 18.59 -10.63 4.46
CA SER A 67 17.64 -10.00 3.54
C SER A 67 16.22 -10.50 3.75
N SER A 68 16.04 -11.81 3.94
CA SER A 68 14.72 -12.39 4.22
C SER A 68 14.15 -11.93 5.55
N ALA A 69 14.96 -11.83 6.61
CA ALA A 69 14.55 -11.32 7.92
C ALA A 69 14.12 -9.86 7.83
N GLN A 70 14.89 -9.01 7.14
CA GLN A 70 14.54 -7.61 6.91
C GLN A 70 13.27 -7.45 6.08
N GLN A 71 13.06 -8.29 5.08
CA GLN A 71 11.83 -8.29 4.31
C GLN A 71 10.62 -8.70 5.16
N MET A 72 10.72 -9.73 6.01
CA MET A 72 9.66 -10.11 6.94
C MET A 72 9.32 -8.98 7.91
N LYS A 73 10.33 -8.31 8.48
CA LYS A 73 10.16 -7.15 9.36
C LYS A 73 9.37 -6.05 8.65
N LYS A 74 9.78 -5.68 7.42
CA LYS A 74 9.10 -4.66 6.62
C LYS A 74 7.63 -5.00 6.39
N VAL A 75 7.33 -6.24 6.01
CA VAL A 75 5.95 -6.71 5.80
C VAL A 75 5.12 -6.58 7.09
N LEU A 76 5.65 -6.99 8.24
CA LEU A 76 4.95 -6.88 9.53
C LEU A 76 4.72 -5.43 9.94
N ASP A 77 5.68 -4.53 9.70
CA ASP A 77 5.56 -3.10 10.01
C ASP A 77 4.46 -2.46 9.14
N GLU A 78 4.45 -2.73 7.83
CA GLU A 78 3.44 -2.22 6.91
C GLU A 78 2.04 -2.77 7.23
N MET A 79 1.90 -4.06 7.53
CA MET A 79 0.64 -4.64 7.96
C MET A 79 0.14 -4.04 9.29
N SER A 80 1.05 -3.82 10.25
CA SER A 80 0.70 -3.19 11.53
C SER A 80 0.20 -1.76 11.33
N HIS A 81 0.84 -1.02 10.43
CA HIS A 81 0.41 0.34 10.05
C HIS A 81 -0.99 0.31 9.41
N LEU A 82 -1.19 -0.55 8.42
CA LEU A 82 -2.47 -0.73 7.72
C LEU A 82 -3.62 -1.03 8.69
N VAL A 83 -3.43 -2.02 9.57
CA VAL A 83 -4.48 -2.42 10.54
C VAL A 83 -4.82 -1.28 11.48
N LYS A 84 -3.82 -0.58 12.04
CA LYS A 84 -4.03 0.57 12.94
C LYS A 84 -4.75 1.72 12.24
N LEU A 85 -4.35 2.03 11.01
CA LEU A 85 -4.94 3.12 10.23
C LEU A 85 -6.42 2.84 9.89
N LEU A 86 -6.74 1.61 9.49
CA LEU A 86 -8.11 1.22 9.16
C LEU A 86 -9.01 1.11 10.39
N ALA A 87 -8.48 0.67 11.53
CA ALA A 87 -9.24 0.55 12.78
C ALA A 87 -9.60 1.91 13.40
N ARG A 88 -8.81 2.95 13.13
CA ARG A 88 -9.05 4.29 13.66
C ARG A 88 -10.28 4.92 12.97
N PRO A 89 -11.24 5.52 13.73
CA PRO A 89 -12.31 6.33 13.16
C PRO A 89 -11.76 7.47 12.28
N ASN A 90 -12.49 7.86 11.25
CA ASN A 90 -12.14 9.04 10.45
C ASN A 90 -12.32 10.30 11.28
N VAL A 91 -11.39 11.25 11.13
CA VAL A 91 -11.48 12.61 11.69
C VAL A 91 -11.47 13.61 10.52
N PRO A 92 -12.62 13.73 9.79
CA PRO A 92 -12.69 14.59 8.62
C PRO A 92 -12.59 16.06 9.01
N ARG A 93 -11.86 16.83 8.19
CA ARG A 93 -11.76 18.29 8.29
C ARG A 93 -11.53 18.89 6.91
N PRO A 94 -11.87 20.18 6.70
CA PRO A 94 -11.51 20.88 5.47
C PRO A 94 -9.99 20.79 5.24
N THR A 95 -9.60 20.17 4.14
CA THR A 95 -8.20 19.87 3.83
C THR A 95 -7.90 20.25 2.38
N PRO A 96 -6.96 21.16 2.12
CA PRO A 96 -6.51 21.47 0.77
C PRO A 96 -5.82 20.24 0.16
N LEU A 97 -6.31 19.72 -0.96
CA LEU A 97 -5.69 18.56 -1.63
C LEU A 97 -4.27 18.89 -2.11
N ARG A 98 -3.99 20.14 -2.43
CA ARG A 98 -2.64 20.61 -2.81
C ARG A 98 -1.60 20.30 -1.74
N GLU A 99 -1.90 20.59 -0.47
CA GLU A 99 -0.96 20.33 0.64
C GLU A 99 -0.62 18.84 0.74
N ILE A 100 -1.64 17.97 0.62
CA ILE A 100 -1.42 16.52 0.66
C ILE A 100 -0.56 16.04 -0.52
N VAL A 101 -0.87 16.53 -1.72
CA VAL A 101 -0.15 16.14 -2.94
C VAL A 101 1.32 16.59 -2.88
N GLU A 102 1.57 17.84 -2.47
CA GLU A 102 2.93 18.36 -2.33
C GLU A 102 3.74 17.62 -1.26
N GLU A 103 3.13 17.28 -0.11
CA GLU A 103 3.78 16.44 0.90
C GLU A 103 4.13 15.04 0.39
N VAL A 104 3.25 14.42 -0.41
CA VAL A 104 3.49 13.09 -1.01
C VAL A 104 4.65 13.17 -2.01
N ILE A 105 4.67 14.18 -2.87
CA ILE A 105 5.72 14.38 -3.86
C ILE A 105 7.06 14.64 -3.16
N LEU A 106 7.08 15.48 -2.14
CA LEU A 106 8.29 15.75 -1.36
C LEU A 106 8.89 14.48 -0.73
N LYS A 107 8.06 13.58 -0.21
CA LYS A 107 8.51 12.30 0.33
C LYS A 107 9.10 11.37 -0.73
N CYS A 108 8.71 11.53 -1.98
CA CYS A 108 9.19 10.74 -3.11
C CYS A 108 10.28 11.44 -3.94
N ASN A 109 10.78 12.61 -3.50
CA ASN A 109 11.68 13.45 -4.29
C ASN A 109 12.92 12.69 -4.79
N TYR A 110 13.52 11.88 -3.94
CA TYR A 110 14.69 11.08 -4.31
C TYR A 110 14.40 10.15 -5.51
N GLN A 111 13.28 9.42 -5.47
CA GLN A 111 12.88 8.51 -6.55
C GLN A 111 12.50 9.25 -7.83
N ILE A 112 11.93 10.45 -7.71
CA ILE A 112 11.56 11.30 -8.83
C ILE A 112 12.82 11.79 -9.54
N GLU A 113 13.80 12.33 -8.80
CA GLU A 113 15.06 12.83 -9.34
C GLU A 113 15.90 11.70 -9.95
N GLU A 114 16.10 10.60 -9.22
CA GLU A 114 16.85 9.43 -9.71
C GLU A 114 16.21 8.84 -10.98
N GLY A 115 14.87 8.77 -10.98
CA GLY A 115 14.10 8.27 -12.12
C GLY A 115 13.94 9.24 -13.28
N GLY A 116 14.29 10.50 -13.12
CA GLY A 116 14.07 11.54 -14.13
C GLY A 116 12.59 11.71 -14.50
N VAL A 117 11.69 11.56 -13.51
CA VAL A 117 10.24 11.60 -13.73
C VAL A 117 9.75 13.05 -13.71
N LYS A 118 9.05 13.47 -14.76
CA LYS A 118 8.36 14.77 -14.75
C LYS A 118 7.01 14.64 -14.06
N ILE A 119 6.75 15.58 -13.16
CA ILE A 119 5.48 15.66 -12.42
C ILE A 119 4.71 16.88 -12.91
N ASP A 120 3.45 16.66 -13.25
CA ASP A 120 2.50 17.72 -13.61
C ASP A 120 1.39 17.79 -12.56
N ILE A 121 1.18 19.01 -11.99
CA ILE A 121 0.20 19.25 -10.92
C ILE A 121 -0.65 20.46 -11.32
N PRO A 122 -1.98 20.38 -11.33
CA PRO A 122 -2.83 21.53 -11.64
C PRO A 122 -2.77 22.60 -10.54
N ASP A 123 -2.94 23.86 -10.91
CA ASP A 123 -2.85 24.99 -9.96
C ASP A 123 -4.05 25.06 -9.00
N ASP A 124 -5.20 24.50 -9.35
CA ASP A 124 -6.51 24.68 -8.71
C ASP A 124 -7.05 23.40 -8.02
N LEU A 125 -6.22 22.72 -7.23
CA LEU A 125 -6.70 21.60 -6.43
C LEU A 125 -7.65 22.07 -5.32
N PRO A 126 -8.85 21.45 -5.17
CA PRO A 126 -9.87 21.90 -4.24
C PRO A 126 -9.52 21.57 -2.77
N THR A 127 -10.25 22.21 -1.86
CA THR A 127 -10.35 21.83 -0.45
C THR A 127 -11.49 20.83 -0.29
N VAL A 128 -11.22 19.69 0.35
CA VAL A 128 -12.18 18.59 0.56
C VAL A 128 -12.34 18.28 2.04
N ASN A 129 -13.48 17.73 2.45
CA ASN A 129 -13.71 17.36 3.84
C ASN A 129 -13.35 15.88 4.07
N VAL A 130 -12.11 15.62 4.50
CA VAL A 130 -11.56 14.28 4.66
C VAL A 130 -10.67 14.16 5.90
N ASP A 131 -10.35 12.95 6.32
CA ASP A 131 -9.25 12.69 7.25
C ASP A 131 -7.92 12.86 6.51
N PRO A 132 -7.13 13.91 6.80
CA PRO A 132 -5.95 14.24 5.99
C PRO A 132 -4.83 13.22 6.11
N GLU A 133 -4.72 12.51 7.23
CA GLU A 133 -3.69 11.48 7.41
C GLU A 133 -4.04 10.25 6.54
N LYS A 134 -5.28 9.80 6.59
CA LYS A 134 -5.75 8.70 5.74
C LYS A 134 -5.70 9.06 4.26
N MET A 135 -6.11 10.27 3.90
CA MET A 135 -6.07 10.71 2.50
C MET A 135 -4.65 10.80 1.97
N ARG A 136 -3.69 11.24 2.79
CA ARG A 136 -2.25 11.25 2.45
C ARG A 136 -1.75 9.83 2.15
N GLU A 137 -2.15 8.84 2.94
CA GLU A 137 -1.79 7.44 2.68
C GLU A 137 -2.41 6.93 1.37
N ALA A 138 -3.68 7.26 1.10
CA ALA A 138 -4.34 6.86 -0.14
C ALA A 138 -3.66 7.47 -1.37
N ILE A 139 -3.44 8.80 -1.39
CA ILE A 139 -2.78 9.49 -2.49
C ILE A 139 -1.32 9.01 -2.62
N GLY A 140 -0.62 8.82 -1.48
CA GLY A 140 0.74 8.29 -1.45
C GLY A 140 0.85 6.91 -2.09
N ALA A 141 -0.12 6.02 -1.82
CA ALA A 141 -0.16 4.68 -2.43
C ALA A 141 -0.31 4.74 -3.96
N LEU A 142 -1.17 5.63 -4.47
CA LEU A 142 -1.33 5.83 -5.92
C LEU A 142 -0.05 6.37 -6.55
N PHE A 143 0.53 7.39 -5.94
CA PHE A 143 1.73 8.06 -6.45
C PHE A 143 2.94 7.13 -6.43
N HIS A 144 3.13 6.40 -5.34
CA HIS A 144 4.20 5.39 -5.24
C HIS A 144 4.03 4.29 -6.29
N ASN A 145 2.80 3.85 -6.53
CA ASN A 145 2.49 2.86 -7.56
C ASN A 145 2.83 3.42 -8.96
N ALA A 146 2.43 4.66 -9.26
CA ALA A 146 2.75 5.34 -10.50
C ALA A 146 4.27 5.48 -10.72
N LEU A 147 5.04 5.83 -9.68
CA LEU A 147 6.51 5.91 -9.75
C LEU A 147 7.12 4.53 -10.02
N PHE A 148 6.68 3.51 -9.30
CA PHE A 148 7.27 2.18 -9.35
C PHE A 148 7.05 1.49 -10.71
N PHE A 149 5.86 1.64 -11.30
CA PHE A 149 5.51 1.02 -12.58
C PHE A 149 5.75 1.94 -13.79
N ASN A 150 6.30 3.13 -13.58
CA ASN A 150 6.69 4.04 -14.64
C ASN A 150 8.10 3.71 -15.19
N ASP A 151 8.41 2.44 -15.34
CA ASP A 151 9.70 2.01 -15.88
C ASP A 151 9.58 1.79 -17.40
N ARG A 152 9.92 2.82 -18.17
CA ARG A 152 9.98 2.74 -19.63
C ARG A 152 11.44 2.75 -20.10
N PRO A 153 11.83 1.78 -20.94
CA PRO A 153 13.19 1.74 -21.49
C PRO A 153 13.47 2.86 -22.51
N LYS A 154 12.42 3.52 -23.03
CA LYS A 154 12.55 4.62 -24.00
C LYS A 154 11.44 5.66 -23.82
N GLY A 155 11.82 6.92 -23.69
CA GLY A 155 10.92 8.07 -23.62
C GLY A 155 10.94 8.78 -22.27
N GLU A 156 10.26 9.90 -22.20
CA GLU A 156 10.12 10.70 -20.99
C GLU A 156 9.16 10.02 -20.03
N ARG A 157 9.56 9.91 -18.77
CA ARG A 157 8.72 9.37 -17.70
C ARG A 157 7.89 10.51 -17.12
N THR A 158 6.56 10.36 -17.12
CA THR A 158 5.66 11.43 -16.67
C THR A 158 4.62 10.88 -15.70
N ILE A 159 4.29 11.67 -14.68
CA ILE A 159 3.14 11.45 -13.80
C ILE A 159 2.36 12.76 -13.76
N ALA A 160 1.08 12.72 -14.08
CA ALA A 160 0.18 13.86 -14.00
C ALA A 160 -0.87 13.63 -12.91
N ILE A 161 -1.15 14.67 -12.14
CA ILE A 161 -2.26 14.74 -11.21
C ILE A 161 -3.37 15.54 -11.86
N GLU A 162 -4.57 15.03 -11.87
CA GLU A 162 -5.74 15.67 -12.45
C GLU A 162 -6.85 15.70 -11.39
N CYS A 163 -7.61 16.78 -11.30
CA CYS A 163 -8.75 16.86 -10.42
C CYS A 163 -9.96 17.44 -11.16
N ASN A 164 -11.03 16.68 -11.21
CA ASN A 164 -12.31 17.12 -11.76
C ASN A 164 -13.31 17.32 -10.62
N VAL A 165 -14.11 18.37 -10.74
CA VAL A 165 -15.17 18.68 -9.78
C VAL A 165 -16.50 18.34 -10.42
N ASP A 166 -17.15 17.31 -9.91
CA ASP A 166 -18.46 16.85 -10.37
C ASP A 166 -19.57 17.29 -9.37
N PRO A 167 -20.87 17.27 -9.75
CA PRO A 167 -21.96 17.59 -8.85
C PRO A 167 -21.96 16.77 -7.56
N ASP A 168 -21.53 15.51 -7.64
CA ASP A 168 -21.55 14.56 -6.54
C ASP A 168 -20.27 14.52 -5.72
N GLY A 169 -19.20 15.22 -6.16
CA GLY A 169 -17.93 15.19 -5.45
C GLY A 169 -16.71 15.61 -6.26
N TYR A 170 -15.57 15.10 -5.86
CA TYR A 170 -14.27 15.38 -6.47
C TYR A 170 -13.64 14.10 -6.99
N ARG A 171 -13.09 14.12 -8.19
CA ARG A 171 -12.37 13.01 -8.79
C ARG A 171 -10.90 13.38 -8.97
N LEU A 172 -10.04 12.91 -8.04
CA LEU A 172 -8.60 13.09 -8.08
C LEU A 172 -7.96 11.87 -8.75
N CYS A 173 -7.22 12.09 -9.82
CA CYS A 173 -6.57 11.03 -10.61
C CYS A 173 -5.04 11.21 -10.59
N VAL A 174 -4.33 10.10 -10.51
CA VAL A 174 -2.90 10.01 -10.76
C VAL A 174 -2.72 9.21 -12.04
N ARG A 175 -2.17 9.86 -13.07
CA ARG A 175 -1.92 9.26 -14.38
C ARG A 175 -0.43 9.10 -14.60
N ASP A 176 0.01 7.91 -14.93
CA ASP A 176 1.35 7.59 -15.37
C ASP A 176 1.38 7.15 -16.83
N ASN A 177 2.53 7.27 -17.46
CA ASN A 177 2.78 6.73 -18.79
C ASN A 177 3.65 5.47 -18.76
N GLY A 178 3.56 4.67 -17.69
CA GLY A 178 4.34 3.48 -17.44
C GLY A 178 3.94 2.25 -18.26
N ILE A 179 4.18 1.07 -17.69
CA ILE A 179 3.95 -0.23 -18.37
C ILE A 179 2.47 -0.57 -18.54
N GLY A 180 1.57 0.14 -17.83
CA GLY A 180 0.14 -0.19 -17.83
C GLY A 180 -0.18 -1.52 -17.16
N ILE A 181 -1.46 -1.91 -17.21
CA ILE A 181 -2.00 -3.10 -16.57
C ILE A 181 -2.73 -3.93 -17.61
N ASP A 182 -2.48 -5.25 -17.61
CA ASP A 182 -3.24 -6.18 -18.43
C ASP A 182 -4.72 -6.15 -18.02
N PRO A 183 -5.67 -6.02 -18.95
CA PRO A 183 -7.12 -5.94 -18.67
C PRO A 183 -7.66 -7.05 -17.76
N ARG A 184 -7.02 -8.22 -17.78
CA ARG A 184 -7.40 -9.36 -16.91
C ARG A 184 -7.26 -9.08 -15.42
N TYR A 185 -6.43 -8.11 -15.05
CA TYR A 185 -6.10 -7.80 -13.65
C TYR A 185 -6.67 -6.49 -13.15
N THR A 186 -7.24 -5.63 -13.99
CA THR A 186 -7.72 -4.29 -13.61
C THR A 186 -8.72 -4.31 -12.46
N ASN A 187 -9.57 -5.33 -12.38
CA ASN A 187 -10.52 -5.49 -11.27
C ASN A 187 -9.89 -6.05 -9.99
N GLN A 188 -8.73 -6.70 -10.11
CA GLN A 188 -8.07 -7.42 -9.00
C GLN A 188 -6.95 -6.61 -8.35
N ILE A 189 -6.45 -5.54 -8.98
CA ILE A 189 -5.32 -4.75 -8.45
C ILE A 189 -5.60 -4.11 -7.09
N PHE A 190 -6.87 -4.02 -6.71
CA PHE A 190 -7.32 -3.54 -5.40
C PHE A 190 -7.51 -4.66 -4.36
N ASP A 191 -7.18 -5.91 -4.70
CA ASP A 191 -7.27 -7.04 -3.76
C ASP A 191 -6.03 -7.08 -2.86
N LEU A 192 -6.25 -7.52 -1.62
CA LEU A 192 -5.19 -7.59 -0.62
C LEU A 192 -4.07 -8.54 -1.05
N GLY A 193 -2.84 -8.03 -1.07
CA GLY A 193 -1.65 -8.85 -1.32
C GLY A 193 -1.42 -9.23 -2.79
N LEU A 194 -2.21 -8.72 -3.74
CA LEU A 194 -1.97 -8.97 -5.15
C LEU A 194 -0.69 -8.29 -5.62
N LYS A 195 0.18 -9.06 -6.27
CA LYS A 195 1.37 -8.58 -6.98
C LYS A 195 1.36 -9.15 -8.38
N LEU A 196 1.27 -8.30 -9.38
CA LEU A 196 1.30 -8.72 -10.80
C LEU A 196 2.70 -9.14 -11.24
N ASP A 197 3.74 -8.50 -10.71
CA ASP A 197 5.13 -8.84 -10.97
C ASP A 197 5.90 -9.06 -9.67
N LYS A 198 6.20 -10.33 -9.38
CA LYS A 198 6.97 -10.73 -8.19
C LYS A 198 8.48 -10.49 -8.35
N SER A 199 8.96 -10.34 -9.59
CA SER A 199 10.39 -10.23 -9.91
C SER A 199 10.92 -8.81 -9.70
N ARG A 200 10.07 -7.78 -9.81
CA ARG A 200 10.47 -6.38 -9.71
C ARG A 200 10.70 -5.88 -8.27
N GLY A 201 10.48 -6.73 -7.27
CA GLY A 201 10.69 -6.34 -5.86
C GLY A 201 9.54 -5.52 -5.36
N GLY A 202 9.14 -4.49 -5.37
CA GLY A 202 8.01 -3.68 -4.90
C GLY A 202 7.54 -4.00 -3.47
N GLY A 203 6.65 -3.21 -2.97
CA GLY A 203 6.01 -3.41 -1.67
C GLY A 203 5.17 -4.70 -1.60
N PRO A 204 4.60 -5.03 -0.45
CA PRO A 204 3.88 -6.29 -0.22
C PRO A 204 2.51 -6.39 -0.95
N GLY A 205 2.10 -5.38 -1.72
CA GLY A 205 0.83 -5.39 -2.48
C GLY A 205 -0.37 -4.89 -1.68
N TYR A 206 -0.16 -4.03 -0.68
CA TYR A 206 -1.24 -3.51 0.16
C TYR A 206 -1.67 -2.08 -0.19
N GLY A 207 -0.86 -1.33 -0.94
CA GLY A 207 -1.07 0.10 -1.17
C GLY A 207 -2.42 0.43 -1.80
N LEU A 208 -2.74 -0.17 -2.95
CA LEU A 208 -4.01 0.07 -3.63
C LEU A 208 -5.23 -0.48 -2.85
N TYR A 209 -5.06 -1.62 -2.16
CA TYR A 209 -6.08 -2.11 -1.23
C TYR A 209 -6.34 -1.10 -0.10
N LEU A 210 -5.28 -0.57 0.52
CA LEU A 210 -5.39 0.46 1.56
C LEU A 210 -6.11 1.71 1.04
N ALA A 211 -5.71 2.21 -0.13
CA ALA A 211 -6.37 3.35 -0.77
C ALA A 211 -7.87 3.09 -0.97
N LYS A 212 -8.24 1.92 -1.48
CA LYS A 212 -9.64 1.51 -1.63
C LYS A 212 -10.40 1.56 -0.29
N ARG A 213 -9.86 0.94 0.76
CA ARG A 213 -10.52 0.91 2.09
C ARG A 213 -10.65 2.30 2.71
N ILE A 214 -9.64 3.16 2.51
CA ILE A 214 -9.71 4.56 2.96
C ILE A 214 -10.84 5.30 2.25
N LEU A 215 -10.94 5.20 0.92
CA LEU A 215 -12.00 5.87 0.17
C LEU A 215 -13.38 5.34 0.57
N GLU A 216 -13.55 4.03 0.66
CA GLU A 216 -14.80 3.41 1.13
C GLU A 216 -15.21 3.94 2.52
N SER A 217 -14.26 4.13 3.44
CA SER A 217 -14.53 4.68 4.77
C SER A 217 -14.93 6.17 4.76
N HIS A 218 -14.67 6.88 3.67
CA HIS A 218 -15.09 8.25 3.41
C HIS A 218 -16.35 8.34 2.53
N GLY A 219 -17.00 7.19 2.23
CA GLY A 219 -18.13 7.13 1.32
C GLY A 219 -17.77 7.28 -0.16
N GLY A 220 -16.49 7.25 -0.48
CA GLY A 220 -15.95 7.37 -1.84
C GLY A 220 -15.65 6.04 -2.50
N SER A 221 -14.96 6.10 -3.62
CA SER A 221 -14.56 4.94 -4.40
C SER A 221 -13.22 5.14 -5.09
N ILE A 222 -12.64 4.04 -5.60
CA ILE A 222 -11.42 4.04 -6.40
C ILE A 222 -11.68 3.33 -7.72
N SER A 223 -11.08 3.81 -8.80
CA SER A 223 -11.19 3.21 -10.12
C SER A 223 -9.84 3.26 -10.85
N VAL A 224 -9.70 2.44 -11.89
CA VAL A 224 -8.53 2.41 -12.76
C VAL A 224 -8.93 2.32 -14.20
N ASP A 225 -8.27 3.11 -15.05
CA ASP A 225 -8.24 2.97 -16.48
C ASP A 225 -6.80 2.74 -16.92
N SER A 226 -6.53 1.66 -17.63
CA SER A 226 -5.16 1.29 -18.01
C SER A 226 -5.12 0.55 -19.31
N VAL A 227 -4.08 0.83 -20.09
CA VAL A 227 -3.76 0.13 -21.32
C VAL A 227 -2.32 -0.37 -21.23
N LEU A 228 -2.13 -1.65 -21.47
CA LEU A 228 -0.81 -2.27 -21.45
C LEU A 228 0.15 -1.50 -22.39
N ASP A 229 1.37 -1.24 -21.91
CA ASP A 229 2.42 -0.47 -22.58
C ASP A 229 2.09 1.02 -22.85
N GLN A 230 0.98 1.54 -22.31
CA GLN A 230 0.62 2.96 -22.48
C GLN A 230 0.55 3.72 -21.15
N GLY A 231 0.39 3.01 -20.03
CA GLY A 231 0.30 3.57 -18.69
C GLY A 231 -1.04 3.34 -18.02
N SER A 232 -1.21 3.94 -16.85
CA SER A 232 -2.42 3.79 -16.03
C SER A 232 -2.91 5.14 -15.52
N THR A 233 -4.21 5.22 -15.28
CA THR A 233 -4.86 6.34 -14.58
C THR A 233 -5.66 5.75 -13.42
N VAL A 234 -5.24 6.02 -12.20
CA VAL A 234 -5.95 5.58 -10.98
C VAL A 234 -6.63 6.78 -10.36
N CYS A 235 -7.96 6.69 -10.15
CA CYS A 235 -8.78 7.79 -9.69
C CYS A 235 -9.44 7.49 -8.34
N LEU A 236 -9.39 8.48 -7.44
CA LEU A 236 -10.11 8.55 -6.18
C LEU A 236 -11.36 9.42 -6.35
N THR A 237 -12.54 8.89 -6.06
CA THR A 237 -13.78 9.68 -5.99
C THR A 237 -14.07 10.00 -4.53
N ILE A 238 -14.10 11.29 -4.20
CA ILE A 238 -14.33 11.82 -2.84
C ILE A 238 -15.69 12.52 -2.87
N PRO A 239 -16.69 12.06 -2.11
CA PRO A 239 -17.99 12.74 -2.03
C PRO A 239 -17.87 14.12 -1.38
N ARG A 240 -18.87 14.98 -1.60
CA ARG A 240 -18.96 16.32 -0.98
C ARG A 240 -19.28 16.25 0.48
#